data_3f430c301ef17f2f9a096c7c1a4be331
#
_entry.id   3f430c301ef17f2f9a096c7c1a4be331
#
_cell.length_a   1.000
_cell.length_b   1.000
_cell.length_c   1.000
_cell.angle_alpha   90.00
_cell.angle_beta   90.00
_cell.angle_gamma   90.00
#
_symmetry.space_group_name_H-M   'P 1'
#
loop_
_entity.id
_entity.type
_entity.pdbx_description
1 polymer ?
#
loop_
_entity_poly.entity_id
_entity_poly.type
_entity_poly.pdbx_seq_one_letter_code
_entity_poly.pdbx_strand_id
1 'polypeptide(L)'
;VDGFEVETLAKDPAVREAWLLALAEELRTKSYRPSPVRRVYIWKDQAKTKRRALGIPTVKDRVVQGAAAIVLQPIWEADFHDHSYAYRPKRRTHQAMDKVKEALLSGKVEVVDADLSSYFDLIPHRQLLRQVAKRVSDGSVLRLIKGWLRAPIVEEDRDSGRRKVTPNRCGTPQGGVISPLLANLYLTDLDHAVNDRCEQKPTMVRYADDLLILAKPGQGAGLQTRLKRWLEARELKLNEEKTRLVNTRQEAFEFLGFVVTWRQGLRSKRWYPHVEPSAKS
;
A
#
# COMPACT_ATOMS: atom_id res chain seq x y z
N VAL A 1 -0.16 -14.68 19.99
CA VAL A 1 -1.45 -15.29 19.64
C VAL A 1 -1.36 -16.80 19.76
N ASP A 2 -0.28 -17.41 19.33
CA ASP A 2 0.00 -18.85 19.40
C ASP A 2 1.06 -19.22 20.44
N GLY A 3 1.60 -18.24 21.18
CA GLY A 3 2.64 -18.47 22.21
C GLY A 3 3.99 -18.88 21.64
N PHE A 4 4.16 -18.87 20.32
CA PHE A 4 5.37 -19.31 19.65
C PHE A 4 6.32 -18.12 19.42
N GLU A 5 7.58 -18.27 19.85
CA GLU A 5 8.60 -17.24 19.73
C GLU A 5 9.60 -17.57 18.62
N VAL A 6 9.97 -16.55 17.84
CA VAL A 6 10.95 -16.69 16.73
C VAL A 6 12.31 -17.14 17.25
N GLU A 7 12.67 -16.74 18.47
CA GLU A 7 13.92 -17.11 19.14
C GLU A 7 14.09 -18.63 19.29
N THR A 8 12.99 -19.36 19.48
CA THR A 8 13.01 -20.84 19.56
C THR A 8 13.46 -21.46 18.25
N LEU A 9 12.94 -20.95 17.11
CA LEU A 9 13.35 -21.41 15.78
C LEU A 9 14.75 -20.94 15.39
N ALA A 10 15.20 -19.79 15.91
CA ALA A 10 16.51 -19.25 15.60
C ALA A 10 17.66 -20.01 16.28
N LYS A 11 17.42 -20.54 17.50
CA LYS A 11 18.43 -21.16 18.35
C LYS A 11 18.79 -22.57 17.91
N ASP A 12 17.85 -23.34 17.39
CA ASP A 12 18.05 -24.75 17.02
C ASP A 12 17.69 -25.02 15.55
N PRO A 13 18.67 -25.27 14.68
CA PRO A 13 18.44 -25.57 13.27
C PRO A 13 17.58 -26.83 13.04
N ALA A 14 17.73 -27.88 13.88
CA ALA A 14 16.96 -29.12 13.72
C ALA A 14 15.49 -28.91 14.07
N VAL A 15 15.20 -28.18 15.15
CA VAL A 15 13.83 -27.78 15.52
C VAL A 15 13.20 -26.93 14.43
N ARG A 16 13.95 -25.97 13.87
CA ARG A 16 13.48 -25.13 12.75
C ARG A 16 13.13 -25.95 11.52
N GLU A 17 14.02 -26.88 11.13
CA GLU A 17 13.79 -27.73 9.95
C GLU A 17 12.56 -28.62 10.15
N ALA A 18 12.46 -29.31 11.25
CA ALA A 18 11.30 -30.14 11.58
C ALA A 18 9.99 -29.34 11.57
N TRP A 19 10.00 -28.13 12.12
CA TRP A 19 8.84 -27.23 12.10
C TRP A 19 8.46 -26.79 10.68
N LEU A 20 9.45 -26.44 9.83
CA LEU A 20 9.20 -26.06 8.44
C LEU A 20 8.66 -27.23 7.63
N LEU A 21 9.18 -28.45 7.82
CA LEU A 21 8.66 -29.66 7.18
C LEU A 21 7.21 -29.95 7.57
N ALA A 22 6.88 -29.83 8.85
CA ALA A 22 5.52 -30.00 9.34
C ALA A 22 4.57 -28.94 8.71
N LEU A 23 5.01 -27.69 8.61
CA LEU A 23 4.24 -26.61 7.97
C LEU A 23 4.06 -26.84 6.45
N ALA A 24 5.10 -27.32 5.77
CA ALA A 24 5.02 -27.69 4.36
C ALA A 24 4.01 -28.84 4.14
N GLU A 25 3.98 -29.83 5.04
CA GLU A 25 2.99 -30.91 5.00
C GLU A 25 1.57 -30.41 5.22
N GLU A 26 1.35 -29.47 6.15
CA GLU A 26 0.02 -28.84 6.30
C GLU A 26 -0.44 -28.12 5.04
N LEU A 27 0.47 -27.46 4.32
CA LEU A 27 0.15 -26.81 3.04
C LEU A 27 -0.16 -27.85 1.95
N ARG A 28 0.63 -28.91 1.84
CA ARG A 28 0.45 -30.00 0.88
C ARG A 28 -0.88 -30.73 1.08
N THR A 29 -1.22 -31.04 2.32
CA THR A 29 -2.48 -31.70 2.69
C THR A 29 -3.69 -30.76 2.75
N LYS A 30 -3.46 -29.45 2.54
CA LYS A 30 -4.49 -28.41 2.63
C LYS A 30 -5.15 -28.31 4.01
N SER A 31 -4.48 -28.78 5.05
CA SER A 31 -4.94 -28.71 6.45
C SER A 31 -4.60 -27.36 7.12
N TYR A 32 -3.63 -26.61 6.59
CA TYR A 32 -3.28 -25.29 7.10
C TYR A 32 -4.51 -24.37 7.15
N ARG A 33 -4.66 -23.65 8.28
CA ARG A 33 -5.68 -22.62 8.49
C ARG A 33 -5.02 -21.37 9.09
N PRO A 34 -5.30 -20.17 8.53
CA PRO A 34 -4.81 -18.91 9.14
C PRO A 34 -5.34 -18.75 10.56
N SER A 35 -4.49 -18.30 11.45
CA SER A 35 -4.83 -17.95 12.82
C SER A 35 -5.47 -16.55 12.91
N PRO A 36 -6.19 -16.25 13.99
CA PRO A 36 -6.64 -14.89 14.26
C PRO A 36 -5.47 -13.90 14.32
N VAL A 37 -5.69 -12.69 13.80
CA VAL A 37 -4.71 -11.60 13.78
C VAL A 37 -4.83 -10.77 15.04
N ARG A 38 -3.74 -10.61 15.81
CA ARG A 38 -3.73 -9.75 17.00
C ARG A 38 -3.68 -8.29 16.61
N ARG A 39 -4.65 -7.48 17.02
CA ARG A 39 -4.66 -6.03 16.80
C ARG A 39 -3.95 -5.33 17.94
N VAL A 40 -3.04 -4.43 17.56
CA VAL A 40 -2.38 -3.50 18.47
C VAL A 40 -2.46 -2.10 17.89
N TYR A 41 -2.44 -1.08 18.77
CA TYR A 41 -2.49 0.31 18.35
C TYR A 41 -1.13 0.97 18.62
N ILE A 42 -0.57 1.61 17.60
CA ILE A 42 0.63 2.44 17.71
C ILE A 42 0.29 3.89 17.43
N TRP A 43 1.05 4.81 18.00
CA TRP A 43 0.90 6.23 17.71
C TRP A 43 1.42 6.57 16.31
N LYS A 44 0.68 7.38 15.56
CA LYS A 44 1.09 7.86 14.23
C LYS A 44 2.06 9.03 14.31
N ASP A 45 1.97 9.81 15.39
CA ASP A 45 2.68 11.07 15.59
C ASP A 45 3.35 11.09 16.97
N GLN A 46 4.35 11.96 17.09
CA GLN A 46 5.06 12.16 18.36
C GLN A 46 4.14 12.80 19.42
N ALA A 47 3.16 13.60 18.99
CA ALA A 47 2.18 14.25 19.89
C ALA A 47 1.12 13.27 20.42
N LYS A 48 1.12 12.01 19.98
CA LYS A 48 0.20 10.94 20.41
C LYS A 48 -1.27 11.31 20.22
N THR A 49 -1.60 12.04 19.14
CA THR A 49 -2.97 12.48 18.85
C THR A 49 -3.75 11.46 18.03
N LYS A 50 -3.07 10.66 17.17
CA LYS A 50 -3.70 9.69 16.28
C LYS A 50 -3.07 8.31 16.43
N ARG A 51 -3.91 7.27 16.47
CA ARG A 51 -3.47 5.88 16.51
C ARG A 51 -3.61 5.21 15.15
N ARG A 52 -2.69 4.27 14.88
CA ARG A 52 -2.77 3.34 13.75
C ARG A 52 -2.98 1.94 14.29
N ALA A 53 -3.99 1.25 13.76
CA ALA A 53 -4.21 -0.15 14.07
C ALA A 53 -3.24 -1.02 13.26
N LEU A 54 -2.48 -1.87 13.95
CA LEU A 54 -1.64 -2.89 13.32
C LEU A 54 -2.23 -4.26 13.60
N GLY A 55 -2.31 -5.08 12.57
CA GLY A 55 -2.67 -6.49 12.71
C GLY A 55 -1.41 -7.35 12.68
N ILE A 56 -1.13 -8.06 13.76
CA ILE A 56 0.05 -8.92 13.90
C ILE A 56 -0.37 -10.37 13.68
N PRO A 57 -0.05 -10.98 12.52
CA PRO A 57 -0.25 -12.41 12.31
C PRO A 57 0.69 -13.24 13.18
N THR A 58 0.37 -14.51 13.37
CA THR A 58 1.25 -15.46 14.04
C THR A 58 2.56 -15.67 13.27
N VAL A 59 3.59 -16.20 13.91
CA VAL A 59 4.85 -16.54 13.24
C VAL A 59 4.61 -17.50 12.09
N LYS A 60 3.77 -18.51 12.29
CA LYS A 60 3.35 -19.49 11.28
C LYS A 60 2.73 -18.80 10.07
N ASP A 61 1.77 -17.92 10.27
CA ASP A 61 1.11 -17.21 9.19
C ASP A 61 2.07 -16.27 8.45
N ARG A 62 2.99 -15.63 9.17
CA ARG A 62 4.01 -14.76 8.56
C ARG A 62 4.95 -15.52 7.65
N VAL A 63 5.35 -16.75 8.02
CA VAL A 63 6.19 -17.61 7.17
C VAL A 63 5.44 -18.04 5.91
N VAL A 64 4.18 -18.47 6.03
CA VAL A 64 3.38 -18.88 4.88
C VAL A 64 3.07 -17.69 3.96
N GLN A 65 2.72 -16.54 4.52
CA GLN A 65 2.53 -15.30 3.73
C GLN A 65 3.82 -14.87 3.04
N GLY A 66 4.96 -14.99 3.70
CA GLY A 66 6.28 -14.70 3.12
C GLY A 66 6.61 -15.61 1.95
N ALA A 67 6.43 -16.92 2.10
CA ALA A 67 6.61 -17.87 1.01
C ALA A 67 5.69 -17.59 -0.18
N ALA A 68 4.41 -17.29 0.08
CA ALA A 68 3.47 -16.89 -0.96
C ALA A 68 3.88 -15.57 -1.64
N ALA A 69 4.36 -14.58 -0.88
CA ALA A 69 4.81 -13.33 -1.44
C ALA A 69 6.03 -13.51 -2.36
N ILE A 70 6.99 -14.36 -2.00
CA ILE A 70 8.16 -14.68 -2.84
C ILE A 70 7.72 -15.25 -4.19
N VAL A 71 6.71 -16.11 -4.22
CA VAL A 71 6.20 -16.73 -5.46
C VAL A 71 5.35 -15.77 -6.28
N LEU A 72 4.50 -14.98 -5.63
CA LEU A 72 3.51 -14.12 -6.29
C LEU A 72 4.07 -12.77 -6.72
N GLN A 73 5.05 -12.24 -6.01
CA GLN A 73 5.61 -10.92 -6.30
C GLN A 73 6.18 -10.80 -7.72
N PRO A 74 6.97 -11.74 -8.27
CA PRO A 74 7.45 -11.64 -9.63
C PRO A 74 6.33 -11.64 -10.69
N ILE A 75 5.23 -12.35 -10.42
CA ILE A 75 4.08 -12.41 -11.33
C ILE A 75 3.42 -11.04 -11.46
N TRP A 76 3.17 -10.36 -10.35
CA TRP A 76 2.51 -9.05 -10.34
C TRP A 76 3.47 -7.90 -10.57
N GLU A 77 4.76 -8.08 -10.29
CA GLU A 77 5.79 -7.10 -10.62
C GLU A 77 5.84 -6.82 -12.14
N ALA A 78 5.53 -7.82 -12.97
CA ALA A 78 5.42 -7.66 -14.42
C ALA A 78 4.19 -6.83 -14.85
N ASP A 79 3.16 -6.74 -14.00
CA ASP A 79 1.91 -6.01 -14.28
C ASP A 79 1.90 -4.61 -13.65
N PHE A 80 2.75 -4.35 -12.64
CA PHE A 80 2.77 -3.06 -11.96
C PHE A 80 3.31 -1.95 -12.86
N HIS A 81 2.57 -0.86 -12.94
CA HIS A 81 3.01 0.33 -13.68
C HIS A 81 4.31 0.90 -13.11
N ASP A 82 5.17 1.45 -13.98
CA ASP A 82 6.48 2.00 -13.61
C ASP A 82 6.40 3.18 -12.63
N HIS A 83 5.30 3.88 -12.58
CA HIS A 83 5.07 5.00 -11.68
C HIS A 83 4.47 4.61 -10.32
N SER A 84 4.40 3.31 -10.01
CA SER A 84 4.08 2.78 -8.69
C SER A 84 5.36 2.33 -7.99
N TYR A 85 5.63 2.81 -6.77
CA TYR A 85 6.96 2.68 -6.16
C TYR A 85 7.01 1.91 -4.85
N ALA A 86 6.04 2.11 -3.93
CA ALA A 86 6.08 1.51 -2.60
C ALA A 86 6.04 -0.01 -2.62
N TYR A 87 6.72 -0.64 -1.67
CA TYR A 87 6.71 -2.09 -1.43
C TYR A 87 7.18 -2.94 -2.62
N ARG A 88 7.92 -2.35 -3.55
CA ARG A 88 8.44 -3.01 -4.73
C ARG A 88 9.96 -3.12 -4.67
N PRO A 89 10.56 -4.24 -5.14
CA PRO A 89 12.00 -4.40 -5.16
C PRO A 89 12.65 -3.33 -6.03
N LYS A 90 13.78 -2.80 -5.57
CA LYS A 90 14.60 -1.79 -6.28
C LYS A 90 13.88 -0.46 -6.54
N ARG A 91 12.68 -0.21 -5.97
CA ARG A 91 11.97 1.06 -6.06
C ARG A 91 12.15 1.86 -4.76
N ARG A 92 12.31 3.18 -4.88
CA ARG A 92 12.63 4.09 -3.77
C ARG A 92 11.85 5.40 -3.90
N THR A 93 11.69 6.10 -2.79
CA THR A 93 11.06 7.44 -2.74
C THR A 93 11.73 8.45 -3.66
N HIS A 94 13.06 8.45 -3.75
CA HIS A 94 13.80 9.34 -4.64
C HIS A 94 13.42 9.16 -6.11
N GLN A 95 13.24 7.92 -6.58
CA GLN A 95 12.79 7.66 -7.96
C GLN A 95 11.37 8.19 -8.21
N ALA A 96 10.48 8.11 -7.22
CA ALA A 96 9.16 8.74 -7.31
C ALA A 96 9.29 10.27 -7.43
N MET A 97 10.16 10.88 -6.63
CA MET A 97 10.42 12.32 -6.68
C MET A 97 11.08 12.76 -7.99
N ASP A 98 11.98 11.96 -8.57
CA ASP A 98 12.56 12.24 -9.88
C ASP A 98 11.49 12.24 -10.98
N LYS A 99 10.51 11.31 -10.91
CA LYS A 99 9.36 11.28 -11.83
C LYS A 99 8.44 12.49 -11.64
N VAL A 100 8.24 12.95 -10.42
CA VAL A 100 7.52 14.20 -10.14
C VAL A 100 8.23 15.39 -10.78
N LYS A 101 9.56 15.52 -10.62
CA LYS A 101 10.35 16.59 -11.26
C LYS A 101 10.23 16.57 -12.79
N GLU A 102 10.37 15.38 -13.39
CA GLU A 102 10.24 15.19 -14.83
C GLU A 102 8.88 15.67 -15.33
N ALA A 103 7.80 15.29 -14.64
CA ALA A 103 6.44 15.70 -14.99
C ALA A 103 6.26 17.23 -14.88
N LEU A 104 6.77 17.86 -13.83
CA LEU A 104 6.75 19.31 -13.65
C LEU A 104 7.52 20.05 -14.77
N LEU A 105 8.71 19.54 -15.14
CA LEU A 105 9.51 20.10 -16.24
C LEU A 105 8.83 19.96 -17.60
N SER A 106 7.97 18.92 -17.77
CA SER A 106 7.16 18.77 -18.98
C SER A 106 5.91 19.69 -19.03
N GLY A 107 5.78 20.62 -18.06
CA GLY A 107 4.69 21.60 -18.00
C GLY A 107 3.42 21.12 -17.29
N LYS A 108 3.47 20.00 -16.59
CA LYS A 108 2.35 19.48 -15.78
C LYS A 108 2.39 20.10 -14.38
N VAL A 109 1.94 21.33 -14.27
CA VAL A 109 2.08 22.16 -13.07
C VAL A 109 0.87 22.16 -12.15
N GLU A 110 -0.27 21.59 -12.57
CA GLU A 110 -1.37 21.31 -11.68
C GLU A 110 -1.21 19.93 -11.07
N VAL A 111 -1.28 19.86 -9.75
CA VAL A 111 -1.09 18.64 -8.97
C VAL A 111 -2.33 18.34 -8.16
N VAL A 112 -2.96 17.19 -8.42
CA VAL A 112 -3.94 16.61 -7.50
C VAL A 112 -3.16 15.76 -6.50
N ASP A 113 -3.02 16.27 -5.27
CA ASP A 113 -2.43 15.60 -4.13
C ASP A 113 -3.58 14.85 -3.41
N ALA A 114 -3.61 13.54 -3.55
CA ALA A 114 -4.74 12.72 -3.16
C ALA A 114 -4.37 11.71 -2.06
N ASP A 115 -5.13 11.70 -0.97
CA ASP A 115 -5.03 10.77 0.16
C ASP A 115 -6.24 9.82 0.15
N LEU A 116 -6.00 8.53 0.32
CA LEU A 116 -7.07 7.54 0.41
C LEU A 116 -7.46 7.32 1.87
N SER A 117 -8.77 7.42 2.17
CA SER A 117 -9.27 7.18 3.52
C SER A 117 -9.12 5.72 3.91
N SER A 118 -8.31 5.44 4.94
CA SER A 118 -8.18 4.10 5.53
C SER A 118 -8.02 2.98 4.49
N TYR A 119 -7.19 3.21 3.48
CA TYR A 119 -7.10 2.37 2.30
C TYR A 119 -6.99 0.88 2.61
N PHE A 120 -6.00 0.48 3.42
CA PHE A 120 -5.78 -0.92 3.79
C PHE A 120 -6.99 -1.57 4.48
N ASP A 121 -7.76 -0.79 5.23
CA ASP A 121 -8.90 -1.29 6.00
C ASP A 121 -10.19 -1.40 5.17
N LEU A 122 -10.22 -0.73 4.00
CA LEU A 122 -11.42 -0.64 3.16
C LEU A 122 -11.38 -1.49 1.89
N ILE A 123 -10.25 -2.12 1.54
CA ILE A 123 -10.14 -2.93 0.31
C ILE A 123 -11.21 -4.05 0.31
N PRO A 124 -12.14 -4.08 -0.65
CA PRO A 124 -13.19 -5.09 -0.69
C PRO A 124 -12.62 -6.47 -1.07
N HIS A 125 -12.76 -7.46 -0.20
CA HIS A 125 -12.20 -8.82 -0.40
C HIS A 125 -12.63 -9.44 -1.72
N ARG A 126 -13.90 -9.28 -2.13
CA ARG A 126 -14.43 -9.87 -3.37
C ARG A 126 -13.74 -9.29 -4.60
N GLN A 127 -13.57 -7.96 -4.64
CA GLN A 127 -12.93 -7.28 -5.77
C GLN A 127 -11.44 -7.58 -5.80
N LEU A 128 -10.75 -7.56 -4.64
CA LEU A 128 -9.35 -7.93 -4.53
C LEU A 128 -9.09 -9.36 -5.03
N LEU A 129 -9.89 -10.34 -4.59
CA LEU A 129 -9.77 -11.74 -5.03
C LEU A 129 -10.01 -11.90 -6.54
N ARG A 130 -10.87 -11.07 -7.15
CA ARG A 130 -11.02 -11.04 -8.61
C ARG A 130 -9.76 -10.53 -9.31
N GLN A 131 -9.09 -9.53 -8.75
CA GLN A 131 -7.80 -9.05 -9.27
C GLN A 131 -6.72 -10.13 -9.17
N VAL A 132 -6.62 -10.80 -8.01
CA VAL A 132 -5.71 -11.94 -7.83
C VAL A 132 -5.97 -13.02 -8.88
N ALA A 133 -7.24 -13.37 -9.10
CA ALA A 133 -7.64 -14.45 -10.02
C ALA A 133 -7.36 -14.13 -11.51
N LYS A 134 -7.05 -12.88 -11.88
CA LYS A 134 -6.60 -12.55 -13.24
C LYS A 134 -5.28 -13.24 -13.62
N ARG A 135 -4.41 -13.49 -12.62
CA ARG A 135 -3.06 -14.05 -12.82
C ARG A 135 -2.83 -15.37 -12.11
N VAL A 136 -3.64 -15.68 -11.11
CA VAL A 136 -3.50 -16.86 -10.26
C VAL A 136 -4.73 -17.75 -10.42
N SER A 137 -4.59 -18.88 -11.11
CA SER A 137 -5.64 -19.88 -11.30
C SER A 137 -5.64 -20.98 -10.23
N ASP A 138 -4.54 -21.14 -9.47
CA ASP A 138 -4.41 -22.15 -8.42
C ASP A 138 -5.41 -21.90 -7.27
N GLY A 139 -6.36 -22.84 -7.14
CA GLY A 139 -7.40 -22.75 -6.12
C GLY A 139 -6.87 -22.86 -4.68
N SER A 140 -5.69 -23.47 -4.47
CA SER A 140 -5.07 -23.58 -3.15
C SER A 140 -4.49 -22.23 -2.74
N VAL A 141 -3.80 -21.55 -3.64
CA VAL A 141 -3.27 -20.20 -3.42
C VAL A 141 -4.42 -19.21 -3.20
N LEU A 142 -5.46 -19.25 -4.00
CA LEU A 142 -6.65 -18.39 -3.83
C LEU A 142 -7.34 -18.63 -2.47
N ARG A 143 -7.38 -19.88 -2.00
CA ARG A 143 -7.91 -20.25 -0.67
C ARG A 143 -7.05 -19.68 0.46
N LEU A 144 -5.72 -19.74 0.35
CA LEU A 144 -4.80 -19.15 1.32
C LEU A 144 -5.02 -17.64 1.43
N ILE A 145 -5.00 -16.92 0.31
CA ILE A 145 -5.21 -15.46 0.30
C ILE A 145 -6.57 -15.11 0.90
N LYS A 146 -7.65 -15.81 0.48
CA LYS A 146 -8.99 -15.63 1.06
C LYS A 146 -9.02 -15.91 2.56
N GLY A 147 -8.27 -16.93 3.02
CA GLY A 147 -8.15 -17.27 4.43
C GLY A 147 -7.51 -16.14 5.23
N TRP A 148 -6.39 -15.59 4.77
CA TRP A 148 -5.71 -14.47 5.44
C TRP A 148 -6.56 -13.20 5.47
N LEU A 149 -7.25 -12.89 4.38
CA LEU A 149 -8.15 -11.74 4.33
C LEU A 149 -9.32 -11.85 5.31
N ARG A 150 -9.80 -13.07 5.57
CA ARG A 150 -10.94 -13.35 6.46
C ARG A 150 -10.54 -13.73 7.87
N ALA A 151 -9.26 -13.85 8.16
CA ALA A 151 -8.78 -14.19 9.49
C ALA A 151 -9.37 -13.22 10.54
N PRO A 152 -10.00 -13.72 11.61
CA PRO A 152 -10.60 -12.86 12.63
C PRO A 152 -9.54 -11.96 13.27
N ILE A 153 -10.00 -10.78 13.69
CA ILE A 153 -9.17 -9.82 14.43
C ILE A 153 -9.44 -9.99 15.92
N VAL A 154 -8.38 -10.17 16.68
CA VAL A 154 -8.43 -10.27 18.14
C VAL A 154 -7.82 -9.01 18.75
N GLU A 155 -8.61 -8.34 19.57
CA GLU A 155 -8.18 -7.23 20.42
C GLU A 155 -8.19 -7.72 21.87
N GLU A 156 -7.11 -7.47 22.58
CA GLU A 156 -7.00 -7.77 24.01
C GLU A 156 -7.01 -6.45 24.77
N ASP A 157 -7.97 -6.31 25.64
CA ASP A 157 -8.07 -5.18 26.57
C ASP A 157 -6.98 -5.35 27.64
N ARG A 158 -6.09 -4.37 27.76
CA ARG A 158 -4.91 -4.44 28.63
C ARG A 158 -5.28 -4.43 30.12
N ASP A 159 -6.39 -3.79 30.46
CA ASP A 159 -6.77 -3.59 31.86
C ASP A 159 -7.60 -4.76 32.40
N SER A 160 -8.51 -5.29 31.57
CA SER A 160 -9.41 -6.38 31.95
C SER A 160 -8.96 -7.76 31.45
N GLY A 161 -7.97 -7.85 30.57
CA GLY A 161 -7.54 -9.11 29.91
C GLY A 161 -8.60 -9.72 28.99
N ARG A 162 -9.73 -9.04 28.78
CA ARG A 162 -10.82 -9.55 27.94
C ARG A 162 -10.42 -9.52 26.48
N ARG A 163 -10.69 -10.63 25.78
CA ARG A 163 -10.45 -10.77 24.34
C ARG A 163 -11.73 -10.53 23.56
N LYS A 164 -11.70 -9.58 22.64
CA LYS A 164 -12.75 -9.31 21.66
C LYS A 164 -12.35 -9.87 20.31
N VAL A 165 -13.13 -10.79 19.77
CA VAL A 165 -12.91 -11.38 18.43
C VAL A 165 -13.90 -10.75 17.45
N THR A 166 -13.38 -10.15 16.39
CA THR A 166 -14.19 -9.48 15.36
C THR A 166 -13.91 -10.11 13.99
N PRO A 167 -14.95 -10.51 13.23
CA PRO A 167 -14.77 -11.00 11.86
C PRO A 167 -14.16 -9.92 10.96
N ASN A 168 -13.18 -10.28 10.13
CA ASN A 168 -12.64 -9.38 9.12
C ASN A 168 -13.46 -9.51 7.83
N ARG A 169 -14.24 -8.47 7.48
CA ARG A 169 -15.15 -8.47 6.31
C ARG A 169 -14.58 -7.70 5.12
N CYS A 170 -13.64 -6.79 5.35
CA CYS A 170 -12.97 -5.99 4.32
C CYS A 170 -11.56 -5.64 4.80
N GLY A 171 -10.76 -5.15 3.89
CA GLY A 171 -9.40 -4.73 4.17
C GLY A 171 -8.39 -5.86 4.22
N THR A 172 -7.13 -5.47 4.23
CA THR A 172 -5.99 -6.36 4.47
C THR A 172 -5.26 -5.87 5.71
N PRO A 173 -4.99 -6.76 6.70
CA PRO A 173 -4.41 -6.33 7.97
C PRO A 173 -3.10 -5.56 7.80
N GLN A 174 -3.04 -4.32 8.30
CA GLN A 174 -1.80 -3.55 8.32
C GLN A 174 -0.79 -4.26 9.24
N GLY A 175 0.28 -4.83 8.63
CA GLY A 175 1.26 -5.68 9.33
C GLY A 175 1.28 -7.14 8.85
N GLY A 176 0.33 -7.55 8.02
CA GLY A 176 0.43 -8.81 7.27
C GLY A 176 1.55 -8.72 6.22
N VAL A 177 2.35 -9.78 6.09
CA VAL A 177 3.50 -9.82 5.17
C VAL A 177 3.07 -9.66 3.70
N ILE A 178 1.94 -10.26 3.33
CA ILE A 178 1.41 -10.19 1.95
C ILE A 178 0.56 -8.93 1.70
N SER A 179 0.14 -8.22 2.75
CA SER A 179 -0.79 -7.10 2.65
C SER A 179 -0.31 -5.96 1.74
N PRO A 180 0.97 -5.54 1.76
CA PRO A 180 1.48 -4.51 0.85
C PRO A 180 1.38 -4.90 -0.62
N LEU A 181 1.68 -6.18 -0.93
CA LEU A 181 1.61 -6.70 -2.29
C LEU A 181 0.16 -6.72 -2.81
N LEU A 182 -0.79 -7.16 -1.98
CA LEU A 182 -2.22 -7.18 -2.31
C LEU A 182 -2.79 -5.76 -2.45
N ALA A 183 -2.35 -4.83 -1.60
CA ALA A 183 -2.73 -3.43 -1.70
C ALA A 183 -2.23 -2.81 -3.01
N ASN A 184 -0.97 -3.02 -3.39
CA ASN A 184 -0.46 -2.56 -4.67
C ASN A 184 -1.25 -3.13 -5.85
N LEU A 185 -1.56 -4.44 -5.81
CA LEU A 185 -2.33 -5.11 -6.85
C LEU A 185 -3.71 -4.47 -7.04
N TYR A 186 -4.38 -4.09 -5.95
CA TYR A 186 -5.73 -3.53 -6.03
C TYR A 186 -5.79 -2.18 -6.76
N LEU A 187 -4.73 -1.36 -6.69
CA LEU A 187 -4.64 -0.06 -7.38
C LEU A 187 -3.95 -0.12 -8.75
N THR A 188 -3.45 -1.27 -9.20
CA THR A 188 -2.75 -1.40 -10.48
C THR A 188 -3.62 -0.94 -11.67
N ASP A 189 -4.91 -1.28 -11.67
CA ASP A 189 -5.84 -0.84 -12.72
C ASP A 189 -5.99 0.71 -12.75
N LEU A 190 -5.85 1.40 -11.60
CA LEU A 190 -5.83 2.86 -11.53
C LEU A 190 -4.56 3.43 -12.16
N ASP A 191 -3.41 2.84 -11.81
CA ASP A 191 -2.13 3.27 -12.35
C ASP A 191 -2.16 3.28 -13.88
N HIS A 192 -2.64 2.20 -14.51
CA HIS A 192 -2.78 2.09 -15.96
C HIS A 192 -3.91 2.97 -16.53
N ALA A 193 -5.03 3.13 -15.81
CA ALA A 193 -6.11 3.98 -16.28
C ALA A 193 -5.70 5.45 -16.40
N VAL A 194 -4.87 5.92 -15.47
CA VAL A 194 -4.42 7.32 -15.45
C VAL A 194 -3.21 7.53 -16.35
N ASN A 195 -2.19 6.68 -16.27
CA ASN A 195 -0.93 6.90 -16.98
C ASN A 195 -0.99 6.52 -18.47
N ASP A 196 -1.67 5.40 -18.81
CA ASP A 196 -1.64 4.85 -20.16
C ASP A 196 -2.87 5.25 -20.99
N ARG A 197 -4.05 5.20 -20.36
CA ARG A 197 -5.35 5.29 -21.08
C ARG A 197 -6.01 6.65 -21.01
N CYS A 198 -5.55 7.55 -20.14
CA CYS A 198 -6.14 8.89 -20.03
C CYS A 198 -5.72 9.79 -21.19
N GLU A 199 -6.69 10.33 -21.94
CA GLU A 199 -6.46 11.20 -23.11
C GLU A 199 -5.67 12.47 -22.79
N GLN A 200 -5.86 13.06 -21.59
CA GLN A 200 -5.14 14.24 -21.16
C GLN A 200 -3.65 14.00 -20.88
N LYS A 201 -3.19 12.72 -20.93
CA LYS A 201 -1.80 12.33 -20.67
C LYS A 201 -1.24 12.92 -19.37
N PRO A 202 -1.96 12.82 -18.24
CA PRO A 202 -1.39 13.21 -16.95
C PRO A 202 -0.20 12.30 -16.60
N THR A 203 0.47 12.59 -15.50
CA THR A 203 1.43 11.67 -14.88
C THR A 203 0.96 11.39 -13.47
N MET A 204 0.58 10.16 -13.18
CA MET A 204 0.30 9.74 -11.81
C MET A 204 1.53 9.06 -11.22
N VAL A 205 1.96 9.52 -10.06
CA VAL A 205 3.02 8.91 -9.25
C VAL A 205 2.37 8.38 -7.98
N ARG A 206 2.54 7.09 -7.72
CA ARG A 206 1.93 6.44 -6.55
C ARG A 206 2.97 5.82 -5.62
N TYR A 207 2.82 6.06 -4.33
CA TYR A 207 3.58 5.42 -3.27
C TYR A 207 2.64 4.82 -2.22
N ALA A 208 2.29 3.55 -2.36
CA ALA A 208 1.22 2.87 -1.61
C ALA A 208 -0.16 3.54 -1.83
N ASP A 209 -0.69 4.19 -0.81
CA ASP A 209 -1.93 4.96 -0.81
C ASP A 209 -1.75 6.47 -1.06
N ASP A 210 -0.51 6.95 -1.06
CA ASP A 210 -0.20 8.34 -1.41
C ASP A 210 -0.15 8.49 -2.94
N LEU A 211 -0.94 9.38 -3.49
CA LEU A 211 -1.11 9.59 -4.94
C LEU A 211 -0.87 11.04 -5.34
N LEU A 212 -0.03 11.26 -6.35
CA LEU A 212 0.03 12.54 -7.06
C LEU A 212 -0.40 12.35 -8.51
N ILE A 213 -1.33 13.19 -9.00
CA ILE A 213 -1.63 13.27 -10.42
C ILE A 213 -1.21 14.64 -10.92
N LEU A 214 -0.16 14.68 -11.74
CA LEU A 214 0.38 15.90 -12.33
C LEU A 214 -0.24 16.09 -13.73
N ALA A 215 -0.77 17.29 -13.97
CA ALA A 215 -1.52 17.61 -15.18
C ALA A 215 -1.14 19.00 -15.75
N LYS A 216 -1.48 19.24 -16.98
CA LYS A 216 -1.39 20.58 -17.60
C LYS A 216 -2.40 21.53 -16.96
N PRO A 217 -2.16 22.84 -17.02
CA PRO A 217 -3.11 23.84 -16.51
C PRO A 217 -4.54 23.64 -17.02
N GLY A 218 -5.51 23.79 -16.13
CA GLY A 218 -6.93 23.62 -16.40
C GLY A 218 -7.46 22.17 -16.40
N GLN A 219 -6.60 21.16 -16.19
CA GLN A 219 -7.01 19.74 -16.24
C GLN A 219 -7.25 19.13 -14.85
N GLY A 220 -6.69 19.72 -13.80
CA GLY A 220 -6.62 19.12 -12.47
C GLY A 220 -7.98 18.80 -11.85
N ALA A 221 -8.94 19.74 -11.89
CA ALA A 221 -10.27 19.55 -11.32
C ALA A 221 -11.05 18.40 -11.99
N GLY A 222 -10.94 18.29 -13.32
CA GLY A 222 -11.56 17.18 -14.06
C GLY A 222 -10.94 15.82 -13.72
N LEU A 223 -9.62 15.78 -13.51
CA LEU A 223 -8.91 14.56 -13.10
C LEU A 223 -9.27 14.15 -11.67
N GLN A 224 -9.36 15.11 -10.76
CA GLN A 224 -9.80 14.85 -9.37
C GLN A 224 -11.22 14.26 -9.33
N THR A 225 -12.14 14.82 -10.11
CA THR A 225 -13.51 14.29 -10.21
C THR A 225 -13.53 12.86 -10.75
N ARG A 226 -12.73 12.57 -11.79
CA ARG A 226 -12.62 11.21 -12.35
C ARG A 226 -11.98 10.23 -11.39
N LEU A 227 -10.94 10.65 -10.67
CA LEU A 227 -10.33 9.85 -9.62
C LEU A 227 -11.36 9.46 -8.56
N LYS A 228 -12.13 10.43 -8.05
CA LYS A 228 -13.19 10.18 -7.07
C LYS A 228 -14.18 9.13 -7.57
N ARG A 229 -14.73 9.29 -8.77
CA ARG A 229 -15.68 8.32 -9.37
C ARG A 229 -15.06 6.93 -9.55
N TRP A 230 -13.78 6.86 -9.95
CA TRP A 230 -13.08 5.59 -10.13
C TRP A 230 -12.93 4.85 -8.80
N LEU A 231 -12.60 5.56 -7.72
CA LEU A 231 -12.46 5.02 -6.37
C LEU A 231 -13.81 4.55 -5.82
N GLU A 232 -14.85 5.37 -5.93
CA GLU A 232 -16.21 5.04 -5.50
C GLU A 232 -16.74 3.77 -6.18
N ALA A 233 -16.52 3.61 -7.48
CA ALA A 233 -16.89 2.40 -8.22
C ALA A 233 -16.16 1.14 -7.73
N ARG A 234 -15.09 1.29 -6.94
CA ARG A 234 -14.30 0.22 -6.32
C ARG A 234 -14.44 0.17 -4.80
N GLU A 235 -15.47 0.81 -4.27
CA GLU A 235 -15.77 0.86 -2.83
C GLU A 235 -14.64 1.47 -2.00
N LEU A 236 -13.80 2.33 -2.63
CA LEU A 236 -12.77 3.12 -1.95
C LEU A 236 -13.24 4.57 -1.79
N LYS A 237 -12.64 5.26 -0.83
CA LYS A 237 -12.99 6.66 -0.54
C LYS A 237 -11.77 7.56 -0.60
N LEU A 238 -11.92 8.66 -1.31
CA LEU A 238 -11.00 9.78 -1.27
C LEU A 238 -11.15 10.51 0.08
N ASN A 239 -10.05 10.90 0.67
CA ASN A 239 -10.06 11.79 1.83
C ASN A 239 -10.18 13.24 1.34
N GLU A 240 -11.40 13.77 1.32
CA GLU A 240 -11.67 15.10 0.76
C GLU A 240 -10.99 16.23 1.56
N GLU A 241 -10.82 16.07 2.88
CA GLU A 241 -10.18 17.07 3.73
C GLU A 241 -8.68 17.22 3.46
N LYS A 242 -8.03 16.13 3.04
CA LYS A 242 -6.61 16.12 2.76
C LYS A 242 -6.28 16.21 1.26
N THR A 243 -7.24 15.87 0.39
CA THR A 243 -7.04 15.94 -1.04
C THR A 243 -7.07 17.39 -1.51
N ARG A 244 -6.01 17.82 -2.20
CA ARG A 244 -5.84 19.19 -2.65
C ARG A 244 -5.52 19.25 -4.14
N LEU A 245 -6.02 20.32 -4.79
CA LEU A 245 -5.56 20.70 -6.12
C LEU A 245 -4.60 21.89 -5.96
N VAL A 246 -3.36 21.69 -6.32
CA VAL A 246 -2.26 22.64 -6.14
C VAL A 246 -1.77 23.12 -7.50
N ASN A 247 -1.66 24.44 -7.70
CA ASN A 247 -0.90 25.00 -8.81
C ASN A 247 0.54 25.25 -8.33
N THR A 248 1.46 24.42 -8.74
CA THR A 248 2.85 24.43 -8.24
C THR A 248 3.63 25.69 -8.61
N ARG A 249 3.15 26.50 -9.56
CA ARG A 249 3.72 27.80 -9.88
C ARG A 249 3.40 28.87 -8.84
N GLN A 250 2.35 28.65 -8.04
CA GLN A 250 1.84 29.61 -7.06
C GLN A 250 2.15 29.17 -5.64
N GLU A 251 2.15 27.88 -5.36
CA GLU A 251 2.37 27.35 -4.02
C GLU A 251 3.23 26.08 -4.02
N ALA A 252 3.89 25.81 -2.89
CA ALA A 252 4.63 24.60 -2.63
C ALA A 252 3.68 23.44 -2.26
N PHE A 253 4.12 22.20 -2.49
CA PHE A 253 3.45 21.01 -1.98
C PHE A 253 4.44 20.04 -1.32
N GLU A 254 3.94 19.22 -0.41
CA GLU A 254 4.73 18.17 0.24
C GLU A 254 4.34 16.81 -0.34
N PHE A 255 5.33 15.96 -0.61
CA PHE A 255 5.12 14.57 -0.99
C PHE A 255 6.26 13.69 -0.47
N LEU A 256 5.93 12.58 0.17
CA LEU A 256 6.89 11.58 0.69
C LEU A 256 8.00 12.16 1.58
N GLY A 257 7.67 13.19 2.38
CA GLY A 257 8.65 13.85 3.26
C GLY A 257 9.55 14.86 2.54
N PHE A 258 9.20 15.25 1.31
CA PHE A 258 9.88 16.30 0.56
C PHE A 258 8.94 17.46 0.27
N VAL A 259 9.48 18.68 0.28
CA VAL A 259 8.82 19.90 -0.18
C VAL A 259 9.27 20.18 -1.60
N VAL A 260 8.32 20.47 -2.47
CA VAL A 260 8.56 20.85 -3.87
C VAL A 260 8.19 22.31 -4.09
N THR A 261 9.16 23.10 -4.55
CA THR A 261 9.00 24.54 -4.85
C THR A 261 9.59 24.83 -6.22
N TRP A 262 9.16 25.95 -6.84
CA TRP A 262 9.85 26.45 -8.01
C TRP A 262 10.89 27.50 -7.60
N ARG A 263 12.11 27.34 -8.10
CA ARG A 263 13.21 28.30 -7.90
C ARG A 263 13.79 28.73 -9.24
N GLN A 264 14.26 29.98 -9.30
CA GLN A 264 14.96 30.49 -10.47
C GLN A 264 16.47 30.29 -10.30
N GLY A 265 17.09 29.67 -11.28
CA GLY A 265 18.54 29.49 -11.30
C GLY A 265 19.27 30.82 -11.39
N LEU A 266 20.24 31.06 -10.52
CA LEU A 266 20.97 32.34 -10.42
C LEU A 266 21.66 32.67 -11.74
N ARG A 267 22.33 31.70 -12.39
CA ARG A 267 23.06 31.88 -13.65
C ARG A 267 22.17 31.71 -14.89
N SER A 268 21.35 30.65 -14.91
CA SER A 268 20.55 30.29 -16.09
C SER A 268 19.27 31.13 -16.24
N LYS A 269 18.84 31.84 -15.17
CA LYS A 269 17.56 32.54 -15.10
C LYS A 269 16.32 31.65 -15.42
N ARG A 270 16.51 30.34 -15.55
CA ARG A 270 15.44 29.38 -15.82
C ARG A 270 14.79 28.91 -14.52
N TRP A 271 13.49 28.72 -14.55
CA TRP A 271 12.75 28.14 -13.45
C TRP A 271 12.88 26.60 -13.46
N TYR A 272 13.09 26.03 -12.28
CA TYR A 272 13.17 24.57 -12.09
C TYR A 272 12.47 24.14 -10.81
N PRO A 273 11.93 22.92 -10.75
CA PRO A 273 11.36 22.36 -9.52
C PRO A 273 12.51 22.00 -8.57
N HIS A 274 12.56 22.65 -7.43
CA HIS A 274 13.49 22.39 -6.34
C HIS A 274 12.84 21.47 -5.33
N VAL A 275 13.55 20.43 -4.90
CA VAL A 275 13.10 19.43 -3.94
C VAL A 275 14.03 19.43 -2.76
N GLU A 276 13.51 19.62 -1.57
CA GLU A 276 14.25 19.58 -0.31
C GLU A 276 13.49 18.75 0.72
N PRO A 277 14.17 18.14 1.72
CA PRO A 277 13.51 17.43 2.81
C PRO A 277 12.53 18.34 3.54
N SER A 278 11.38 17.80 3.94
CA SER A 278 10.44 18.57 4.75
C SER A 278 10.96 18.71 6.19
N ALA A 279 10.56 19.78 6.88
CA ALA A 279 10.96 20.01 8.26
C ALA A 279 10.46 18.92 9.25
N LYS A 280 9.60 18.02 8.77
CA LYS A 280 9.04 16.88 9.54
C LYS A 280 9.77 15.56 9.26
N SER A 281 10.79 15.58 8.39
CA SER A 281 11.52 14.39 7.94
C SER A 281 12.65 14.03 8.91
#